data_e98ff9062d4bf6ad46434dd75a269782
#
_entry.id   e98ff9062d4bf6ad46434dd75a269782
#
_cell.length_a   1.000
_cell.length_b   1.000
_cell.length_c   1.000
_cell.angle_alpha   90.00
_cell.angle_beta   90.00
_cell.angle_gamma   90.00
#
_symmetry.space_group_name_H-M   'P 1'
#
loop_
_entity.id
_entity.type
_entity.pdbx_description
1 polymer ?
#
loop_
_entity_poly.entity_id
_entity_poly.type
_entity_poly.pdbx_seq_one_letter_code
_entity_poly.pdbx_strand_id
1 'polypeptide(L)'
;MPKLSFASLLLLCAASAWAAIPRAPAGAPGPYDAKAWRADWPDCAWEDGVSEGRLSVVSRPTGQRWRVDYAPGRIGPSEGGTAWNQSFDGRDEVILSYVVRFSPDFDWRRGGKLPGLGGGPGKTTGGRRADGINGFSVRPMWRADGNMEAYAYHAGQTKDYGDSLSLPKTFRLPRDQDVNIRLRVRLNHPDRADGLLELKVTYGQTTAEVTAQTMVWRKAPTLRADKLLFETFHGGNDLSWAPERACHAEFGDLRLE
;
A
#
# COMPACT_ATOMS: atom_id res chain seq x y z
N MET A 1 17.98 -63.58 7.38
CA MET A 1 17.31 -62.39 7.89
C MET A 1 17.84 -61.19 7.13
N PRO A 2 17.06 -60.54 6.26
CA PRO A 2 17.54 -59.40 5.51
C PRO A 2 17.34 -58.12 6.35
N LYS A 3 18.36 -57.27 6.41
CA LYS A 3 18.36 -55.96 7.04
C LYS A 3 17.64 -54.96 6.12
N LEU A 4 16.49 -54.43 6.58
CA LEU A 4 15.82 -53.32 5.94
C LEU A 4 16.59 -52.02 6.28
N SER A 5 17.13 -51.39 5.24
CA SER A 5 17.73 -50.07 5.31
C SER A 5 16.63 -49.01 5.11
N PHE A 6 16.32 -48.23 6.15
CA PHE A 6 15.44 -47.08 6.05
C PHE A 6 16.23 -45.90 5.45
N ALA A 7 15.97 -45.60 4.20
CA ALA A 7 16.44 -44.35 3.60
C ALA A 7 15.48 -43.21 4.03
N SER A 8 15.95 -42.35 4.91
CA SER A 8 15.24 -41.11 5.27
C SER A 8 15.26 -40.13 4.10
N LEU A 9 14.12 -39.94 3.47
CA LEU A 9 13.91 -38.93 2.44
C LEU A 9 13.76 -37.58 3.15
N LEU A 10 14.83 -36.80 3.21
CA LEU A 10 14.76 -35.38 3.61
C LEU A 10 14.04 -34.62 2.49
N LEU A 11 12.76 -34.27 2.70
CA LEU A 11 12.08 -33.27 1.91
C LEU A 11 12.70 -31.90 2.26
N LEU A 12 13.58 -31.39 1.41
CA LEU A 12 13.94 -29.98 1.41
C LEU A 12 12.71 -29.22 0.89
N CYS A 13 11.92 -28.65 1.80
CA CYS A 13 11.03 -27.54 1.47
C CYS A 13 11.91 -26.36 1.10
N ALA A 14 12.06 -26.09 -0.19
CA ALA A 14 12.57 -24.80 -0.66
C ALA A 14 11.52 -23.75 -0.28
N ALA A 15 11.71 -23.10 0.86
CA ALA A 15 11.01 -21.87 1.17
C ALA A 15 11.44 -20.86 0.09
N SER A 16 10.53 -20.46 -0.78
CA SER A 16 10.72 -19.29 -1.64
C SER A 16 10.76 -18.07 -0.71
N ALA A 17 11.94 -17.71 -0.24
CA ALA A 17 12.12 -16.50 0.56
C ALA A 17 12.02 -15.31 -0.40
N TRP A 18 10.88 -14.65 -0.41
CA TRP A 18 10.79 -13.30 -0.98
C TRP A 18 11.77 -12.40 -0.23
N ALA A 19 12.39 -11.45 -0.94
CA ALA A 19 13.24 -10.46 -0.29
C ALA A 19 12.44 -9.74 0.81
N ALA A 20 13.09 -9.48 1.92
CA ALA A 20 12.45 -8.72 3.01
C ALA A 20 12.03 -7.34 2.50
N ILE A 21 10.80 -6.94 2.80
CA ILE A 21 10.32 -5.60 2.45
C ILE A 21 11.18 -4.56 3.17
N PRO A 22 11.81 -3.61 2.44
CA PRO A 22 12.67 -2.61 3.05
C PRO A 22 11.85 -1.66 3.92
N ARG A 23 12.35 -1.36 5.11
CA ARG A 23 11.71 -0.41 6.05
C ARG A 23 11.90 1.04 5.65
N ALA A 24 13.00 1.33 4.97
CA ALA A 24 13.41 2.64 4.49
C ALA A 24 14.39 2.45 3.34
N PRO A 25 14.66 3.46 2.51
CA PRO A 25 15.69 3.36 1.48
C PRO A 25 17.07 3.16 2.10
N ALA A 26 17.87 2.26 1.51
CA ALA A 26 19.21 1.94 2.00
C ALA A 26 20.26 3.01 1.61
N GLY A 27 19.96 3.83 0.60
CA GLY A 27 20.89 4.80 0.02
C GLY A 27 21.13 6.03 0.87
N ALA A 28 22.20 6.79 0.57
CA ALA A 28 22.42 8.13 1.09
C ALA A 28 21.38 9.12 0.54
N PRO A 29 21.17 10.30 1.19
CA PRO A 29 20.31 11.34 0.65
C PRO A 29 20.72 11.76 -0.76
N GLY A 30 19.71 11.91 -1.64
CA GLY A 30 19.91 12.22 -3.04
C GLY A 30 18.88 11.55 -3.96
N PRO A 31 19.08 11.56 -5.28
CA PRO A 31 18.18 10.87 -6.21
C PRO A 31 18.02 9.39 -5.87
N TYR A 32 16.79 8.89 -5.92
CA TYR A 32 16.48 7.47 -5.78
C TYR A 32 16.24 6.91 -7.19
N ASP A 33 17.30 6.45 -7.82
CA ASP A 33 17.30 5.98 -9.19
C ASP A 33 16.92 4.49 -9.35
N ALA A 34 16.81 4.02 -10.57
CA ALA A 34 16.46 2.64 -10.88
C ALA A 34 17.44 1.62 -10.29
N LYS A 35 18.72 1.98 -10.10
CA LYS A 35 19.72 1.12 -9.48
C LYS A 35 19.46 0.97 -7.98
N ALA A 36 19.20 2.07 -7.28
CA ALA A 36 18.86 2.08 -5.86
C ALA A 36 17.54 1.34 -5.63
N TRP A 37 16.53 1.61 -6.47
CA TRP A 37 15.25 0.92 -6.41
C TRP A 37 15.41 -0.59 -6.61
N ARG A 38 16.17 -1.03 -7.59
CA ARG A 38 16.39 -2.46 -7.84
C ARG A 38 17.13 -3.16 -6.69
N ALA A 39 17.99 -2.44 -5.98
CA ALA A 39 18.69 -2.96 -4.80
C ALA A 39 17.75 -3.14 -3.61
N ASP A 40 16.83 -2.17 -3.39
CA ASP A 40 15.85 -2.22 -2.29
C ASP A 40 14.68 -3.18 -2.60
N TRP A 41 14.27 -3.29 -3.88
CA TRP A 41 13.09 -4.05 -4.34
C TRP A 41 13.44 -5.05 -5.45
N PRO A 42 14.31 -6.04 -5.18
CA PRO A 42 14.84 -6.93 -6.22
C PRO A 42 13.79 -7.78 -6.93
N ASP A 43 12.69 -8.10 -6.24
CA ASP A 43 11.62 -8.96 -6.77
C ASP A 43 10.51 -8.18 -7.50
N CYS A 44 10.60 -6.84 -7.56
CA CYS A 44 9.64 -6.03 -8.29
C CYS A 44 9.91 -6.08 -9.80
N ALA A 45 8.86 -6.37 -10.58
CA ALA A 45 8.98 -6.51 -12.04
C ALA A 45 8.95 -5.17 -12.79
N TRP A 46 8.34 -4.14 -12.20
CA TRP A 46 8.09 -2.85 -12.84
C TRP A 46 8.00 -1.74 -11.78
N GLU A 47 8.17 -0.51 -12.21
CA GLU A 47 7.93 0.70 -11.43
C GLU A 47 7.43 1.82 -12.33
N ASP A 48 6.75 2.78 -11.73
CA ASP A 48 6.43 4.09 -12.29
C ASP A 48 7.02 5.14 -11.36
N GLY A 49 7.68 6.15 -11.86
CA GLY A 49 8.12 7.31 -11.09
C GLY A 49 9.58 7.33 -10.67
N VAL A 50 10.21 6.17 -10.52
CA VAL A 50 11.64 6.08 -10.18
C VAL A 50 12.50 6.48 -11.38
N SER A 51 12.30 5.84 -12.52
CA SER A 51 13.05 6.11 -13.76
C SER A 51 12.80 7.52 -14.28
N GLU A 52 11.66 8.12 -13.98
CA GLU A 52 11.35 9.51 -14.32
C GLU A 52 11.86 10.53 -13.30
N GLY A 53 12.60 10.07 -12.27
CA GLY A 53 13.27 10.95 -11.29
C GLY A 53 12.34 11.62 -10.29
N ARG A 54 11.14 11.05 -10.03
CA ARG A 54 10.19 11.60 -9.05
C ARG A 54 10.46 11.19 -7.61
N LEU A 55 11.50 10.37 -7.39
CA LEU A 55 11.86 9.92 -6.05
C LEU A 55 13.26 10.38 -5.64
N SER A 56 13.39 10.67 -4.37
CA SER A 56 14.66 10.92 -3.71
C SER A 56 14.71 10.31 -2.31
N VAL A 57 15.92 10.11 -1.80
CA VAL A 57 16.15 9.74 -0.39
C VAL A 57 16.37 11.03 0.39
N VAL A 58 15.66 11.18 1.50
CA VAL A 58 15.86 12.28 2.46
C VAL A 58 16.12 11.72 3.84
N SER A 59 16.98 12.42 4.62
CA SER A 59 17.25 12.07 6.01
C SER A 59 16.32 12.83 6.94
N ARG A 60 15.80 12.11 7.94
CA ARG A 60 15.07 12.67 9.08
C ARG A 60 15.71 12.16 10.39
N PRO A 61 15.48 12.81 11.52
CA PRO A 61 16.01 12.32 12.81
C PRO A 61 15.61 10.87 13.11
N THR A 62 14.48 10.42 12.57
CA THR A 62 13.92 9.06 12.73
C THR A 62 14.38 8.07 11.66
N GLY A 63 15.28 8.45 10.75
CA GLY A 63 15.81 7.60 9.69
C GLY A 63 15.62 8.13 8.28
N GLN A 64 16.03 7.34 7.31
CA GLN A 64 15.90 7.63 5.89
C GLN A 64 14.44 7.48 5.43
N ARG A 65 14.05 8.26 4.41
CA ARG A 65 12.72 8.19 3.81
C ARG A 65 12.77 8.30 2.30
N TRP A 66 11.84 7.63 1.63
CA TRP A 66 11.51 7.91 0.23
C TRP A 66 10.67 9.18 0.18
N ARG A 67 11.17 10.19 -0.46
CA ARG A 67 10.40 11.37 -0.83
C ARG A 67 9.88 11.17 -2.25
N VAL A 68 8.59 11.37 -2.43
CA VAL A 68 7.89 11.31 -3.71
C VAL A 68 7.38 12.70 -4.07
N ASP A 69 7.80 13.22 -5.19
CA ASP A 69 7.38 14.53 -5.69
C ASP A 69 6.15 14.40 -6.59
N TYR A 70 5.18 15.29 -6.40
CA TYR A 70 3.94 15.38 -7.18
C TYR A 70 3.96 16.68 -7.97
N ALA A 71 4.03 16.57 -9.30
CA ALA A 71 4.10 17.71 -10.20
C ALA A 71 2.71 18.33 -10.41
N PRO A 72 2.62 19.67 -10.58
CA PRO A 72 1.36 20.34 -10.91
C PRO A 72 0.76 19.79 -12.21
N GLY A 73 -0.58 19.68 -12.24
CA GLY A 73 -1.30 19.23 -13.42
C GLY A 73 -1.13 17.75 -13.77
N ARG A 74 -0.55 16.92 -12.88
CA ARG A 74 -0.31 15.49 -13.13
C ARG A 74 -1.11 14.61 -12.17
N ILE A 75 -1.62 13.48 -12.69
CA ILE A 75 -2.37 12.47 -11.92
C ILE A 75 -1.89 11.07 -12.25
N GLY A 76 -2.26 10.13 -11.39
CA GLY A 76 -1.89 8.72 -11.58
C GLY A 76 -0.42 8.43 -11.30
N PRO A 77 -0.04 7.16 -11.27
CA PRO A 77 1.33 6.78 -10.92
C PRO A 77 2.33 7.12 -12.04
N SER A 78 1.94 6.94 -13.31
CA SER A 78 2.85 7.12 -14.45
C SER A 78 3.29 8.57 -14.67
N GLU A 79 2.51 9.57 -14.24
CA GLU A 79 2.83 10.98 -14.43
C GLU A 79 2.88 11.80 -13.14
N GLY A 80 2.07 11.45 -12.15
CA GLY A 80 1.78 12.27 -10.98
C GLY A 80 2.21 11.68 -9.65
N GLY A 81 3.10 10.70 -9.63
CA GLY A 81 3.57 10.07 -8.40
C GLY A 81 4.44 8.85 -8.67
N THR A 82 4.22 7.77 -7.92
CA THR A 82 4.97 6.53 -8.09
C THR A 82 4.12 5.30 -7.82
N ALA A 83 4.50 4.16 -8.41
CA ALA A 83 3.90 2.86 -8.12
C ALA A 83 4.84 1.70 -8.41
N TRP A 84 4.81 0.69 -7.56
CA TRP A 84 5.28 -0.67 -7.79
C TRP A 84 4.58 -1.63 -6.84
N ASN A 85 4.65 -2.93 -7.12
CA ASN A 85 4.10 -3.96 -6.26
C ASN A 85 5.20 -4.92 -5.82
N GLN A 86 5.32 -5.14 -4.51
CA GLN A 86 6.17 -6.16 -3.93
C GLN A 86 5.32 -7.35 -3.49
N SER A 87 5.60 -8.54 -4.02
CA SER A 87 4.98 -9.77 -3.56
C SER A 87 5.60 -10.27 -2.26
N PHE A 88 4.82 -10.98 -1.46
CA PHE A 88 5.25 -11.66 -0.25
C PHE A 88 4.48 -12.97 -0.07
N ASP A 89 4.88 -13.82 0.88
CA ASP A 89 4.18 -15.08 1.16
C ASP A 89 2.72 -14.81 1.55
N GLY A 90 1.82 -15.46 0.87
CA GLY A 90 0.37 -15.26 1.02
C GLY A 90 -0.14 -15.58 2.43
N ARG A 91 -0.86 -14.65 3.04
CA ARG A 91 -1.40 -14.71 4.41
C ARG A 91 -2.90 -14.50 4.42
N ASP A 92 -3.57 -14.99 5.49
CA ASP A 92 -4.99 -14.69 5.74
C ASP A 92 -5.15 -13.37 6.49
N GLU A 93 -4.13 -12.94 7.20
CA GLU A 93 -4.12 -11.67 7.92
C GLU A 93 -2.79 -10.97 7.71
N VAL A 94 -2.84 -9.66 7.42
CA VAL A 94 -1.68 -8.82 7.20
C VAL A 94 -1.92 -7.44 7.81
N ILE A 95 -0.89 -6.91 8.43
CA ILE A 95 -0.84 -5.54 8.91
C ILE A 95 0.28 -4.83 8.17
N LEU A 96 -0.06 -3.75 7.49
CA LEU A 96 0.90 -2.80 6.92
C LEU A 96 0.96 -1.56 7.80
N SER A 97 2.16 -1.22 8.25
CA SER A 97 2.42 0.02 9.01
C SER A 97 3.52 0.83 8.35
N TYR A 98 3.38 2.15 8.34
CA TYR A 98 4.43 3.06 7.85
C TYR A 98 4.21 4.48 8.38
N VAL A 99 5.24 5.29 8.28
CA VAL A 99 5.17 6.73 8.53
C VAL A 99 5.05 7.46 7.20
N VAL A 100 4.13 8.42 7.13
CA VAL A 100 4.04 9.39 6.03
C VAL A 100 4.13 10.82 6.58
N ARG A 101 4.81 11.72 5.86
CA ARG A 101 4.88 13.15 6.14
C ARG A 101 4.55 13.91 4.87
N PHE A 102 3.52 14.72 4.91
CA PHE A 102 3.12 15.58 3.80
C PHE A 102 3.86 16.91 3.89
N SER A 103 4.28 17.48 2.74
CA SER A 103 4.96 18.77 2.71
C SER A 103 4.11 19.89 3.35
N PRO A 104 4.74 20.98 3.84
CA PRO A 104 4.00 22.09 4.48
C PRO A 104 2.91 22.69 3.62
N ASP A 105 3.12 22.67 2.32
CA ASP A 105 2.23 23.23 1.28
C ASP A 105 1.46 22.14 0.50
N PHE A 106 1.39 20.91 1.04
CA PHE A 106 0.76 19.78 0.35
C PHE A 106 -0.64 20.12 -0.15
N ASP A 107 -0.85 19.91 -1.44
CA ASP A 107 -2.12 20.20 -2.10
C ASP A 107 -3.04 18.96 -2.07
N TRP A 108 -4.00 18.93 -1.17
CA TRP A 108 -4.91 17.78 -1.00
C TRP A 108 -5.77 17.51 -2.23
N ARG A 109 -6.14 18.56 -2.97
CA ARG A 109 -7.11 18.48 -4.07
C ARG A 109 -8.32 17.60 -3.70
N ARG A 110 -8.78 16.76 -4.62
CA ARG A 110 -9.89 15.83 -4.38
C ARG A 110 -9.45 14.54 -3.70
N GLY A 111 -8.14 14.26 -3.71
CA GLY A 111 -7.57 13.10 -3.04
C GLY A 111 -6.48 12.38 -3.84
N GLY A 112 -5.94 11.36 -3.21
CA GLY A 112 -4.92 10.50 -3.79
C GLY A 112 -4.67 9.25 -2.97
N LYS A 113 -3.82 8.37 -3.47
CA LYS A 113 -3.54 7.07 -2.90
C LYS A 113 -2.26 7.06 -2.10
N LEU A 114 -2.25 6.23 -1.06
CA LEU A 114 -1.09 5.90 -0.23
C LEU A 114 -0.81 4.39 -0.31
N PRO A 115 0.39 3.95 0.09
CA PRO A 115 0.73 2.53 0.10
C PRO A 115 -0.30 1.68 0.82
N GLY A 116 -0.62 0.52 0.25
CA GLY A 116 -1.68 -0.37 0.70
C GLY A 116 -1.39 -1.84 0.47
N LEU A 117 -2.42 -2.65 0.57
CA LEU A 117 -2.38 -4.10 0.47
C LEU A 117 -3.26 -4.61 -0.66
N GLY A 118 -2.88 -5.76 -1.19
CA GLY A 118 -3.67 -6.48 -2.17
C GLY A 118 -3.41 -7.98 -2.14
N GLY A 119 -4.11 -8.68 -3.00
CA GLY A 119 -3.91 -10.11 -3.17
C GLY A 119 -4.48 -10.62 -4.48
N GLY A 120 -3.94 -11.78 -4.91
CA GLY A 120 -4.38 -12.48 -6.10
C GLY A 120 -3.78 -11.98 -7.42
N PRO A 121 -3.96 -12.71 -8.53
CA PRO A 121 -3.30 -12.43 -9.81
C PRO A 121 -3.87 -11.24 -10.57
N GLY A 122 -5.12 -10.87 -10.30
CA GLY A 122 -5.82 -9.84 -11.07
C GLY A 122 -5.53 -8.41 -10.61
N LYS A 123 -5.76 -7.47 -11.52
CA LYS A 123 -5.67 -6.04 -11.23
C LYS A 123 -7.05 -5.53 -10.79
N THR A 124 -7.26 -5.35 -9.49
CA THR A 124 -8.52 -4.88 -8.89
C THR A 124 -8.41 -3.40 -8.49
N THR A 125 -8.54 -2.52 -9.48
CA THR A 125 -8.45 -1.05 -9.32
C THR A 125 -8.97 -0.38 -10.60
N GLY A 126 -9.29 0.92 -10.53
CA GLY A 126 -9.68 1.70 -11.72
C GLY A 126 -10.95 1.19 -12.40
N GLY A 127 -11.99 0.84 -11.66
CA GLY A 127 -13.24 0.29 -12.17
C GLY A 127 -13.23 -1.22 -12.44
N ARG A 128 -12.12 -1.91 -12.19
CA ARG A 128 -12.02 -3.37 -12.30
C ARG A 128 -12.40 -4.01 -10.98
N ARG A 129 -13.60 -4.52 -10.90
CA ARG A 129 -14.17 -5.14 -9.70
C ARG A 129 -13.42 -6.38 -9.26
N ALA A 130 -13.37 -6.59 -7.96
CA ALA A 130 -12.98 -7.86 -7.36
C ALA A 130 -14.17 -8.85 -7.45
N ASP A 131 -13.90 -10.09 -7.87
CA ASP A 131 -14.90 -11.16 -7.94
C ASP A 131 -14.78 -12.17 -6.79
N GLY A 132 -13.72 -12.04 -5.99
CA GLY A 132 -13.39 -12.93 -4.87
C GLY A 132 -12.47 -14.09 -5.25
N ILE A 133 -12.02 -14.14 -6.51
CA ILE A 133 -11.07 -15.13 -7.04
C ILE A 133 -9.88 -14.43 -7.70
N ASN A 134 -10.14 -13.39 -8.50
CA ASN A 134 -9.14 -12.66 -9.25
C ASN A 134 -8.23 -11.79 -8.37
N GLY A 135 -8.73 -11.36 -7.21
CA GLY A 135 -7.95 -10.52 -6.30
C GLY A 135 -8.80 -9.53 -5.50
N PHE A 136 -8.10 -8.73 -4.71
CA PHE A 136 -8.63 -7.57 -4.01
C PHE A 136 -7.53 -6.52 -3.88
N SER A 137 -7.91 -5.28 -3.54
CA SER A 137 -6.95 -4.25 -3.13
C SER A 137 -7.57 -3.30 -2.13
N VAL A 138 -6.77 -2.78 -1.22
CA VAL A 138 -7.15 -1.71 -0.31
C VAL A 138 -6.00 -0.74 -0.13
N ARG A 139 -6.30 0.55 -0.21
CA ARG A 139 -5.33 1.62 -0.04
C ARG A 139 -5.91 2.70 0.87
N PRO A 140 -5.15 3.17 1.86
CA PRO A 140 -5.45 4.46 2.46
C PRO A 140 -5.45 5.54 1.37
N MET A 141 -6.39 6.46 1.45
CA MET A 141 -6.48 7.60 0.55
C MET A 141 -6.66 8.89 1.36
N TRP A 142 -5.83 9.89 1.05
CA TRP A 142 -6.21 11.24 1.45
C TRP A 142 -7.35 11.75 0.56
N ARG A 143 -8.14 12.65 1.10
CA ARG A 143 -9.21 13.34 0.39
C ARG A 143 -9.06 14.85 0.57
N ALA A 144 -9.96 15.60 -0.04
CA ALA A 144 -9.99 17.06 0.12
C ALA A 144 -9.89 17.46 1.60
N ASP A 145 -9.19 18.57 1.87
CA ASP A 145 -9.02 19.17 3.19
C ASP A 145 -8.33 18.26 4.23
N GLY A 146 -7.57 17.24 3.77
CA GLY A 146 -6.91 16.29 4.66
C GLY A 146 -7.84 15.26 5.29
N ASN A 147 -9.05 15.07 4.78
CA ASN A 147 -9.86 13.90 5.13
C ASN A 147 -9.15 12.62 4.71
N MET A 148 -9.53 11.49 5.30
CA MET A 148 -8.91 10.21 4.99
C MET A 148 -9.89 9.04 5.05
N GLU A 149 -9.63 8.02 4.24
CA GLU A 149 -10.42 6.80 4.16
C GLU A 149 -9.55 5.59 3.80
N ALA A 150 -10.05 4.38 4.06
CA ALA A 150 -9.60 3.16 3.39
C ALA A 150 -10.49 2.93 2.17
N TYR A 151 -9.88 2.76 1.01
CA TYR A 151 -10.58 2.56 -0.27
C TYR A 151 -10.33 1.15 -0.77
N ALA A 152 -11.37 0.33 -0.78
CA ALA A 152 -11.26 -1.10 -0.96
C ALA A 152 -12.02 -1.60 -2.20
N TYR A 153 -11.33 -2.42 -3.01
CA TYR A 153 -11.94 -3.31 -4.01
C TYR A 153 -12.02 -4.70 -3.40
N HIS A 154 -13.23 -5.20 -3.21
CA HIS A 154 -13.49 -6.47 -2.54
C HIS A 154 -14.70 -7.20 -3.15
N ALA A 155 -14.81 -8.50 -2.93
CA ALA A 155 -15.86 -9.32 -3.57
C ALA A 155 -17.30 -8.96 -3.17
N GLY A 156 -17.46 -8.27 -2.04
CA GLY A 156 -18.76 -7.78 -1.56
C GLY A 156 -19.17 -6.42 -2.13
N GLN A 157 -18.32 -5.74 -2.93
CA GLN A 157 -18.69 -4.43 -3.50
C GLN A 157 -19.79 -4.56 -4.56
N THR A 158 -20.69 -3.57 -4.59
CA THR A 158 -21.81 -3.53 -5.54
C THR A 158 -21.56 -2.61 -6.73
N LYS A 159 -20.64 -1.63 -6.59
CA LYS A 159 -20.30 -0.63 -7.59
C LYS A 159 -19.05 -1.04 -8.37
N ASP A 160 -18.82 -0.43 -9.52
CA ASP A 160 -17.61 -0.66 -10.33
C ASP A 160 -16.36 -0.13 -9.63
N TYR A 161 -16.49 0.97 -8.91
CA TYR A 161 -15.42 1.55 -8.10
C TYR A 161 -15.47 1.02 -6.67
N GLY A 162 -14.32 1.01 -5.99
CA GLY A 162 -14.19 0.49 -4.63
C GLY A 162 -15.04 1.23 -3.60
N ASP A 163 -15.28 0.59 -2.49
CA ASP A 163 -16.00 1.15 -1.36
C ASP A 163 -15.07 1.96 -0.45
N SER A 164 -15.59 3.06 0.09
CA SER A 164 -14.89 3.98 0.99
C SER A 164 -15.28 3.72 2.43
N LEU A 165 -14.29 3.47 3.28
CA LEU A 165 -14.44 3.41 4.74
C LEU A 165 -13.74 4.63 5.33
N SER A 166 -14.50 5.69 5.58
CA SER A 166 -13.95 7.00 5.97
C SER A 166 -13.67 7.10 7.46
N LEU A 167 -12.55 7.74 7.81
CA LEU A 167 -12.30 8.18 9.19
C LEU A 167 -13.35 9.23 9.65
N PRO A 168 -13.48 9.48 10.96
CA PRO A 168 -14.41 10.48 11.47
C PRO A 168 -14.24 11.84 10.76
N LYS A 169 -15.35 12.49 10.42
CA LYS A 169 -15.35 13.79 9.69
C LYS A 169 -14.61 14.91 10.43
N THR A 170 -14.35 14.77 11.70
CA THR A 170 -13.57 15.71 12.53
C THR A 170 -12.06 15.50 12.41
N PHE A 171 -11.62 14.36 11.90
CA PHE A 171 -10.21 14.06 11.70
C PHE A 171 -9.67 14.79 10.46
N ARG A 172 -8.44 15.29 10.56
CA ARG A 172 -7.68 15.86 9.43
C ARG A 172 -6.24 15.40 9.48
N LEU A 173 -5.71 15.01 8.34
CA LEU A 173 -4.28 14.79 8.17
C LEU A 173 -3.54 16.12 8.35
N PRO A 174 -2.46 16.16 9.15
CA PRO A 174 -1.61 17.32 9.27
C PRO A 174 -0.65 17.44 8.07
N ARG A 175 -0.15 18.66 7.86
CA ARG A 175 1.03 18.91 7.05
C ARG A 175 2.26 19.05 7.94
N ASP A 176 3.44 18.79 7.38
CA ASP A 176 4.73 18.95 8.04
C ASP A 176 4.89 18.23 9.39
N GLN A 177 4.17 17.13 9.56
CA GLN A 177 4.19 16.29 10.74
C GLN A 177 4.16 14.82 10.35
N ASP A 178 4.86 13.98 11.13
CA ASP A 178 4.84 12.53 10.96
C ASP A 178 3.47 11.96 11.33
N VAL A 179 2.93 11.18 10.41
CA VAL A 179 1.65 10.46 10.54
C VAL A 179 1.94 8.97 10.44
N ASN A 180 1.57 8.22 11.47
CA ASN A 180 1.64 6.77 11.46
C ASN A 180 0.35 6.21 10.86
N ILE A 181 0.48 5.40 9.83
CA ILE A 181 -0.60 4.67 9.19
C ILE A 181 -0.48 3.20 9.59
N ARG A 182 -1.60 2.60 9.99
CA ARG A 182 -1.71 1.16 10.22
C ARG A 182 -2.96 0.65 9.52
N LEU A 183 -2.75 -0.21 8.54
CA LEU A 183 -3.79 -0.84 7.74
C LEU A 183 -3.78 -2.34 8.04
N ARG A 184 -4.88 -2.88 8.55
CA ARG A 184 -5.04 -4.31 8.84
C ARG A 184 -6.12 -4.89 7.97
N VAL A 185 -5.78 -5.99 7.32
CA VAL A 185 -6.69 -6.80 6.53
C VAL A 185 -6.66 -8.22 7.07
N ARG A 186 -7.83 -8.76 7.40
CA ARG A 186 -8.03 -10.19 7.62
C ARG A 186 -9.07 -10.69 6.62
N LEU A 187 -8.67 -11.71 5.86
CA LEU A 187 -9.54 -12.31 4.86
C LEU A 187 -10.68 -13.08 5.54
N ASN A 188 -11.82 -13.08 4.92
CA ASN A 188 -12.99 -13.84 5.36
C ASN A 188 -12.82 -15.35 5.10
N HIS A 189 -13.56 -16.19 5.82
CA HIS A 189 -13.85 -17.54 5.35
C HIS A 189 -14.67 -17.46 4.07
N PRO A 190 -14.39 -18.26 3.03
CA PRO A 190 -14.98 -18.08 1.70
C PRO A 190 -16.51 -17.95 1.68
N ASP A 191 -17.19 -18.62 2.59
CA ASP A 191 -18.66 -18.66 2.68
C ASP A 191 -19.26 -17.68 3.71
N ARG A 192 -18.44 -16.79 4.28
CA ARG A 192 -18.87 -15.89 5.34
C ARG A 192 -18.46 -14.45 5.06
N ALA A 193 -19.26 -13.52 5.57
CA ALA A 193 -18.93 -12.10 5.60
C ALA A 193 -18.29 -11.77 6.96
N ASP A 194 -17.12 -12.36 7.26
CA ASP A 194 -16.42 -12.22 8.55
C ASP A 194 -14.98 -11.66 8.40
N GLY A 195 -14.67 -11.12 7.24
CA GLY A 195 -13.40 -10.44 6.99
C GLY A 195 -13.33 -9.09 7.71
N LEU A 196 -12.09 -8.62 7.94
CA LEU A 196 -11.80 -7.37 8.64
C LEU A 196 -11.07 -6.39 7.72
N LEU A 197 -11.46 -5.13 7.81
CA LEU A 197 -10.67 -3.98 7.37
C LEU A 197 -10.58 -3.00 8.53
N GLU A 198 -9.37 -2.63 8.93
CA GLU A 198 -9.11 -1.62 9.94
C GLU A 198 -8.09 -0.61 9.39
N LEU A 199 -8.41 0.67 9.48
CA LEU A 199 -7.47 1.75 9.24
C LEU A 199 -7.35 2.58 10.52
N LYS A 200 -6.13 2.64 11.06
CA LYS A 200 -5.77 3.48 12.20
C LYS A 200 -4.70 4.47 11.81
N VAL A 201 -4.91 5.72 12.18
CA VAL A 201 -4.02 6.84 11.86
C VAL A 201 -3.71 7.62 13.12
N THR A 202 -2.42 7.88 13.35
CA THR A 202 -1.95 8.56 14.57
C THR A 202 -0.90 9.60 14.25
N TYR A 203 -1.03 10.79 14.84
CA TYR A 203 0.02 11.83 14.83
C TYR A 203 -0.05 12.63 16.14
N GLY A 204 1.10 12.96 16.72
CA GLY A 204 1.14 13.57 18.04
C GLY A 204 0.31 12.79 19.05
N GLN A 205 -0.69 13.42 19.65
CA GLN A 205 -1.65 12.79 20.56
C GLN A 205 -3.00 12.45 19.88
N THR A 206 -3.14 12.75 18.59
CA THR A 206 -4.37 12.51 17.84
C THR A 206 -4.36 11.10 17.28
N THR A 207 -5.45 10.36 17.49
CA THR A 207 -5.70 9.05 16.90
C THR A 207 -7.10 9.03 16.31
N ALA A 208 -7.22 8.47 15.12
CA ALA A 208 -8.51 8.14 14.51
C ALA A 208 -8.44 6.73 13.92
N GLU A 209 -9.56 6.03 13.97
CA GLU A 209 -9.66 4.70 13.39
C GLU A 209 -11.05 4.45 12.82
N VAL A 210 -11.11 3.53 11.89
CA VAL A 210 -12.34 3.00 11.32
C VAL A 210 -12.17 1.50 11.05
N THR A 211 -13.24 0.74 11.33
CA THR A 211 -13.23 -0.71 11.22
C THR A 211 -14.50 -1.20 10.55
N ALA A 212 -14.36 -2.15 9.62
CA ALA A 212 -15.44 -2.98 9.09
C ALA A 212 -15.14 -4.45 9.38
N GLN A 213 -16.09 -5.18 9.97
CA GLN A 213 -15.94 -6.58 10.40
C GLN A 213 -16.74 -7.58 9.55
N THR A 214 -17.33 -7.10 8.45
CA THR A 214 -18.17 -7.92 7.56
C THR A 214 -17.66 -7.88 6.13
N MET A 215 -16.34 -7.70 5.96
CA MET A 215 -15.75 -7.65 4.62
C MET A 215 -15.80 -9.02 3.95
N VAL A 216 -16.13 -9.02 2.66
CA VAL A 216 -16.02 -10.20 1.80
C VAL A 216 -14.89 -9.95 0.81
N TRP A 217 -13.69 -10.38 1.17
CA TRP A 217 -12.49 -10.25 0.35
C TRP A 217 -12.41 -11.32 -0.72
N ARG A 218 -12.77 -12.57 -0.34
CA ARG A 218 -12.63 -13.76 -1.17
C ARG A 218 -13.85 -14.68 -1.13
N LYS A 219 -14.00 -15.45 -2.23
CA LYS A 219 -14.92 -16.58 -2.38
C LYS A 219 -14.16 -17.92 -2.53
N ALA A 220 -12.84 -17.86 -2.72
CA ALA A 220 -11.98 -19.04 -2.82
C ALA A 220 -10.90 -19.00 -1.73
N PRO A 221 -10.57 -20.13 -1.08
CA PRO A 221 -9.54 -20.18 -0.03
C PRO A 221 -8.12 -19.96 -0.57
N THR A 222 -7.93 -20.11 -1.87
CA THR A 222 -6.65 -19.89 -2.56
C THR A 222 -6.29 -18.42 -2.71
N LEU A 223 -7.27 -17.50 -2.64
CA LEU A 223 -6.98 -16.07 -2.66
C LEU A 223 -6.41 -15.66 -1.30
N ARG A 224 -5.19 -15.14 -1.31
CA ARG A 224 -4.42 -14.69 -0.13
C ARG A 224 -4.07 -13.23 -0.27
N ALA A 225 -3.75 -12.58 0.84
CA ALA A 225 -3.07 -11.30 0.84
C ALA A 225 -1.58 -11.56 0.57
N ASP A 226 -1.08 -11.13 -0.57
CA ASP A 226 0.24 -11.47 -1.10
C ASP A 226 0.97 -10.31 -1.78
N LYS A 227 0.41 -9.07 -1.67
CA LYS A 227 0.99 -7.88 -2.32
C LYS A 227 0.99 -6.68 -1.43
N LEU A 228 2.15 -6.07 -1.29
CA LEU A 228 2.32 -4.68 -0.91
C LEU A 228 2.18 -3.82 -2.18
N LEU A 229 1.28 -2.86 -2.15
CA LEU A 229 1.08 -1.87 -3.20
C LEU A 229 1.76 -0.58 -2.76
N PHE A 230 3.02 -0.36 -3.14
CA PHE A 230 3.67 0.92 -2.90
C PHE A 230 3.23 1.88 -4.02
N GLU A 231 2.05 2.43 -3.85
CA GLU A 231 1.42 3.32 -4.82
C GLU A 231 1.06 4.63 -4.13
N THR A 232 1.60 5.75 -4.61
CA THR A 232 1.24 7.08 -4.09
C THR A 232 1.22 8.12 -5.19
N PHE A 233 0.05 8.73 -5.37
CA PHE A 233 -0.20 9.72 -6.42
C PHE A 233 -1.53 10.43 -6.20
N HIS A 234 -1.68 11.66 -6.74
CA HIS A 234 -2.98 12.29 -6.87
C HIS A 234 -3.86 11.45 -7.79
N GLY A 235 -5.01 11.03 -7.30
CA GLY A 235 -5.84 10.04 -7.97
C GLY A 235 -7.12 10.60 -8.51
N GLY A 236 -7.66 9.90 -9.49
CA GLY A 236 -8.91 10.25 -10.17
C GLY A 236 -8.80 9.94 -11.65
N ASN A 237 -9.77 10.43 -12.42
CA ASN A 237 -9.90 10.17 -13.85
C ASN A 237 -9.78 11.43 -14.72
N ASP A 238 -9.57 12.59 -14.11
CA ASP A 238 -9.43 13.87 -14.80
C ASP A 238 -8.52 14.85 -14.03
N LEU A 239 -8.14 15.95 -14.67
CA LEU A 239 -7.19 16.93 -14.11
C LEU A 239 -7.71 17.72 -12.91
N SER A 240 -9.01 17.65 -12.57
CA SER A 240 -9.51 18.27 -11.33
C SER A 240 -8.96 17.64 -10.05
N TRP A 241 -8.34 16.47 -10.17
CA TRP A 241 -7.63 15.77 -9.09
C TRP A 241 -6.16 16.18 -8.99
N ALA A 242 -5.59 16.75 -10.06
CA ALA A 242 -4.18 17.11 -10.12
C ALA A 242 -3.85 18.22 -9.12
N PRO A 243 -2.67 18.21 -8.50
CA PRO A 243 -2.23 19.32 -7.68
C PRO A 243 -2.02 20.57 -8.53
N GLU A 244 -2.33 21.74 -7.99
CA GLU A 244 -2.12 23.04 -8.67
C GLU A 244 -0.69 23.54 -8.51
N ARG A 245 0.02 23.03 -7.51
CA ARG A 245 1.41 23.36 -7.20
C ARG A 245 2.21 22.09 -6.93
N ALA A 246 3.52 22.18 -7.10
CA ALA A 246 4.42 21.11 -6.72
C ALA A 246 4.33 20.86 -5.21
N CYS A 247 4.19 19.61 -4.82
CA CYS A 247 4.19 19.19 -3.43
C CYS A 247 4.82 17.80 -3.32
N HIS A 248 5.03 17.30 -2.10
CA HIS A 248 5.64 15.99 -1.90
C HIS A 248 5.10 15.30 -0.64
N ALA A 249 5.32 14.01 -0.59
CA ALA A 249 5.19 13.23 0.63
C ALA A 249 6.42 12.35 0.85
N GLU A 250 6.74 12.09 2.12
CA GLU A 250 7.87 11.27 2.53
C GLU A 250 7.37 10.01 3.23
N PHE A 251 7.98 8.87 2.92
CA PHE A 251 7.58 7.56 3.44
C PHE A 251 8.76 6.87 4.11
N GLY A 252 8.52 6.21 5.23
CA GLY A 252 9.54 5.43 5.93
C GLY A 252 8.95 4.56 7.02
N ASP A 253 9.81 3.81 7.71
CA ASP A 253 9.47 2.86 8.76
C ASP A 253 8.37 1.84 8.31
N LEU A 254 8.48 1.41 7.04
CA LEU A 254 7.54 0.47 6.44
C LEU A 254 7.70 -0.91 7.07
N ARG A 255 6.61 -1.52 7.52
CA ARG A 255 6.59 -2.83 8.15
C ARG A 255 5.40 -3.64 7.66
N LEU A 256 5.62 -4.93 7.48
CA LEU A 256 4.60 -5.90 7.14
C LEU A 256 4.60 -7.03 8.19
N GLU A 257 3.49 -7.17 8.91
CA GLU A 257 3.29 -8.17 9.96
C GLU A 257 2.18 -9.15 9.60
#